data_b25ea3a9600bd4433f26894b795c5d53
#
_entry.id   b25ea3a9600bd4433f26894b795c5d53
#
_cell.length_a   1.000
_cell.length_b   1.000
_cell.length_c   1.000
_cell.angle_alpha   90.00
_cell.angle_beta   90.00
_cell.angle_gamma   90.00
#
_symmetry.space_group_name_H-M   'P 1'
#
loop_
_entity.id
_entity.type
_entity.pdbx_description
1 polymer ?
#
loop_
_entity_poly.entity_id
_entity_poly.type
_entity_poly.pdbx_seq_one_letter_code
_entity_poly.pdbx_strand_id
1 'polypeptide(L)'
;MRVALSTSPQRCSWDWLLEVWQRADQIEMFESAWTFDHFYPLFGDTSDDCFEGWISLTALLSATDRIRGGVLVTGMLYRHPAVLANMASTLDITSGGRLELGLGAGWFDEECEAYGIDLGTMEDRFGRFAEGLEVIHGLLTGERTSFEGRHYRLEDAMNNPKGPQDLSLIHISAPTSRYAISYAV
;
A
#
# COMPACT_ATOMS: atom_id res chain seq x y z
N MET A 1 21.99 -0.40 12.31
CA MET A 1 21.23 -1.39 11.52
C MET A 1 19.78 -0.95 11.61
N ARG A 2 19.13 -0.76 10.49
CA ARG A 2 17.71 -0.36 10.43
C ARG A 2 16.86 -1.63 10.32
N VAL A 3 15.80 -1.72 11.08
CA VAL A 3 14.93 -2.90 11.13
C VAL A 3 13.50 -2.46 10.85
N ALA A 4 12.82 -3.22 10.00
CA ALA A 4 11.40 -3.07 9.75
C ALA A 4 10.62 -4.22 10.39
N LEU A 5 9.47 -3.92 10.96
CA LEU A 5 8.53 -4.90 11.47
C LEU A 5 7.47 -5.20 10.40
N SER A 6 7.30 -6.45 10.01
CA SER A 6 6.17 -6.86 9.17
C SER A 6 5.10 -7.50 10.06
N THR A 7 3.92 -6.90 10.05
CA THR A 7 2.74 -7.43 10.74
C THR A 7 1.70 -7.86 9.72
N SER A 8 0.97 -8.92 10.04
CA SER A 8 -0.13 -9.39 9.20
C SER A 8 -1.44 -9.05 9.90
N PRO A 9 -2.31 -8.20 9.34
CA PRO A 9 -3.59 -7.84 9.92
C PRO A 9 -4.63 -8.95 9.74
N GLN A 10 -4.23 -10.19 9.95
CA GLN A 10 -5.03 -11.41 9.83
C GLN A 10 -4.92 -12.26 11.07
N ARG A 11 -5.99 -12.99 11.41
CA ARG A 11 -6.06 -13.97 12.50
C ARG A 11 -5.58 -13.41 13.84
N CYS A 12 -5.83 -12.15 14.08
CA CYS A 12 -5.47 -11.44 15.30
C CYS A 12 -6.59 -10.49 15.71
N SER A 13 -6.63 -10.13 17.00
CA SER A 13 -7.51 -9.05 17.44
C SER A 13 -6.93 -7.69 17.08
N TRP A 14 -7.80 -6.70 16.91
CA TRP A 14 -7.38 -5.32 16.71
C TRP A 14 -6.51 -4.80 17.85
N ASP A 15 -6.88 -5.09 19.09
CA ASP A 15 -6.14 -4.66 20.27
C ASP A 15 -4.72 -5.20 20.29
N TRP A 16 -4.53 -6.46 19.89
CA TRP A 16 -3.20 -7.05 19.79
C TRP A 16 -2.35 -6.35 18.71
N LEU A 17 -2.91 -6.13 17.53
CA LEU A 17 -2.21 -5.46 16.43
C LEU A 17 -1.80 -4.04 16.82
N LEU A 18 -2.71 -3.29 17.46
CA LEU A 18 -2.46 -1.95 17.97
C LEU A 18 -1.35 -1.93 19.02
N GLU A 19 -1.40 -2.85 19.99
CA GLU A 19 -0.37 -2.96 21.04
C GLU A 19 1.01 -3.25 20.44
N VAL A 20 1.10 -4.13 19.44
CA VAL A 20 2.37 -4.45 18.76
C VAL A 20 2.96 -3.20 18.11
N TRP A 21 2.16 -2.39 17.41
CA TRP A 21 2.64 -1.16 16.79
C TRP A 21 3.05 -0.11 17.82
N GLN A 22 2.26 0.09 18.87
CA GLN A 22 2.59 1.02 19.96
C GLN A 22 3.86 0.63 20.70
N ARG A 23 4.11 -0.67 20.92
CA ARG A 23 5.36 -1.15 21.50
C ARG A 23 6.55 -0.96 20.55
N ALA A 24 6.37 -1.24 19.26
CA ALA A 24 7.41 -1.01 18.27
C ALA A 24 7.77 0.48 18.14
N ASP A 25 6.80 1.36 18.29
CA ASP A 25 6.99 2.81 18.30
C ASP A 25 7.94 3.28 19.40
N GLN A 26 7.98 2.59 20.55
CA GLN A 26 8.86 2.90 21.69
C GLN A 26 10.29 2.32 21.54
N ILE A 27 10.54 1.48 20.55
CA ILE A 27 11.82 0.82 20.34
C ILE A 27 12.54 1.44 19.15
N GLU A 28 13.59 2.23 19.41
CA GLU A 28 14.34 2.99 18.39
C GLU A 28 14.90 2.13 17.24
N MET A 29 15.15 0.84 17.49
CA MET A 29 15.65 -0.07 16.47
C MET A 29 14.66 -0.29 15.32
N PHE A 30 13.35 -0.22 15.58
CA PHE A 30 12.33 -0.31 14.55
C PHE A 30 12.11 1.07 13.91
N GLU A 31 12.44 1.20 12.64
CA GLU A 31 12.20 2.42 11.87
C GLU A 31 10.83 2.45 11.22
N SER A 32 10.37 1.28 10.77
CA SER A 32 9.09 1.15 10.09
C SER A 32 8.35 -0.12 10.47
N ALA A 33 7.02 -0.09 10.33
CA ALA A 33 6.16 -1.23 10.46
C ALA A 33 5.21 -1.32 9.24
N TRP A 34 4.85 -2.53 8.86
CA TRP A 34 4.18 -2.81 7.60
C TRP A 34 2.98 -3.71 7.83
N THR A 35 1.87 -3.39 7.16
CA THR A 35 0.71 -4.26 6.95
C THR A 35 0.78 -4.91 5.56
N PHE A 36 -0.27 -5.61 5.14
CA PHE A 36 -0.43 -6.08 3.76
C PHE A 36 -1.81 -5.67 3.21
N ASP A 37 -2.01 -5.83 1.90
CA ASP A 37 -3.22 -5.41 1.19
C ASP A 37 -4.00 -6.62 0.68
N HIS A 38 -4.56 -7.40 1.60
CA HIS A 38 -5.41 -8.54 1.31
C HIS A 38 -6.71 -8.48 2.11
N PHE A 39 -7.75 -9.13 1.62
CA PHE A 39 -9.08 -9.21 2.23
C PHE A 39 -9.34 -10.57 2.86
N TYR A 40 -8.52 -11.55 2.50
CA TYR A 40 -8.49 -12.90 3.07
C TYR A 40 -7.15 -13.17 3.76
N PRO A 41 -7.14 -14.03 4.79
CA PRO A 41 -5.91 -14.53 5.35
C PRO A 41 -5.06 -15.26 4.30
N LEU A 42 -3.77 -14.90 4.21
CA LEU A 42 -2.82 -15.57 3.32
C LEU A 42 -2.41 -16.96 3.81
N PHE A 43 -2.62 -17.22 5.11
CA PHE A 43 -2.26 -18.48 5.76
C PHE A 43 -3.40 -18.91 6.68
N GLY A 44 -3.74 -20.21 6.62
CA GLY A 44 -4.77 -20.80 7.44
C GLY A 44 -6.12 -20.86 6.75
N ASP A 45 -7.21 -20.75 7.50
CA ASP A 45 -8.56 -20.77 6.99
C ASP A 45 -8.94 -19.38 6.44
N THR A 46 -9.45 -19.33 5.22
CA THR A 46 -9.88 -18.09 4.57
C THR A 46 -11.12 -17.47 5.23
N SER A 47 -11.81 -18.21 6.09
CA SER A 47 -12.94 -17.71 6.89
C SER A 47 -12.51 -16.96 8.17
N ASP A 48 -11.21 -16.96 8.51
CA ASP A 48 -10.70 -16.22 9.65
C ASP A 48 -10.67 -14.71 9.38
N ASP A 49 -10.56 -13.92 10.44
CA ASP A 49 -10.54 -12.46 10.37
C ASP A 49 -9.35 -11.94 9.56
N CYS A 50 -9.60 -10.93 8.71
CA CYS A 50 -8.58 -10.18 7.99
C CYS A 50 -9.00 -8.71 7.92
N PHE A 51 -8.23 -7.82 8.55
CA PHE A 51 -8.50 -6.38 8.49
C PHE A 51 -7.95 -5.77 7.20
N GLU A 52 -8.69 -4.84 6.62
CA GLU A 52 -8.29 -4.12 5.42
C GLU A 52 -7.01 -3.29 5.67
N GLY A 53 -6.04 -3.39 4.76
CA GLY A 53 -4.68 -2.92 4.97
C GLY A 53 -4.52 -1.42 5.14
N TRP A 54 -5.20 -0.59 4.33
CA TRP A 54 -5.06 0.87 4.36
C TRP A 54 -5.82 1.51 5.52
N ILE A 55 -7.00 1.00 5.85
CA ILE A 55 -7.77 1.47 7.02
C ILE A 55 -7.02 1.12 8.29
N SER A 56 -6.51 -0.11 8.39
CA SER A 56 -5.68 -0.55 9.52
C SER A 56 -4.42 0.31 9.65
N LEU A 57 -3.69 0.53 8.56
CA LEU A 57 -2.49 1.38 8.54
C LEU A 57 -2.79 2.80 9.03
N THR A 58 -3.90 3.39 8.56
CA THR A 58 -4.32 4.74 8.97
C THR A 58 -4.54 4.81 10.48
N ALA A 59 -5.27 3.85 11.04
CA ALA A 59 -5.54 3.80 12.47
C ALA A 59 -4.26 3.56 13.30
N LEU A 60 -3.37 2.69 12.83
CA LEU A 60 -2.10 2.37 13.49
C LEU A 60 -1.13 3.58 13.48
N LEU A 61 -1.01 4.29 12.35
CA LEU A 61 -0.19 5.51 12.28
C LEU A 61 -0.78 6.65 13.11
N SER A 62 -2.10 6.72 13.25
CA SER A 62 -2.76 7.72 14.12
C SER A 62 -2.56 7.43 15.62
N ALA A 63 -2.24 6.19 15.98
CA ALA A 63 -2.02 5.75 17.37
C ALA A 63 -0.54 5.62 17.75
N THR A 64 0.38 6.06 16.87
CA THR A 64 1.84 6.05 17.06
C THR A 64 2.41 7.42 16.70
N ASP A 65 3.61 7.75 17.20
CA ASP A 65 4.19 9.08 17.06
C ASP A 65 5.46 9.12 16.19
N ARG A 66 6.24 8.04 16.15
CA ARG A 66 7.58 8.00 15.56
C ARG A 66 7.71 7.04 14.38
N ILE A 67 7.19 5.82 14.53
CA ILE A 67 7.41 4.75 13.56
C ILE A 67 6.78 5.10 12.20
N ARG A 68 7.53 4.87 11.14
CA ARG A 68 7.00 4.98 9.78
C ARG A 68 6.15 3.76 9.47
N GLY A 69 5.21 3.89 8.55
CA GLY A 69 4.34 2.77 8.23
C GLY A 69 3.92 2.71 6.78
N GLY A 70 3.69 1.50 6.30
CA GLY A 70 3.27 1.26 4.93
C GLY A 70 2.51 -0.05 4.76
N VAL A 71 2.01 -0.24 3.56
CA VAL A 71 1.44 -1.51 3.10
C VAL A 71 2.48 -2.21 2.23
N LEU A 72 2.83 -3.44 2.57
CA LEU A 72 3.82 -4.27 1.87
C LEU A 72 3.13 -5.47 1.20
N VAL A 73 2.63 -5.30 -0.02
CA VAL A 73 2.57 -4.08 -0.84
C VAL A 73 1.15 -3.82 -1.26
N THR A 74 0.81 -2.58 -1.59
CA THR A 74 -0.51 -2.21 -2.10
C THR A 74 -0.74 -2.83 -3.47
N GLY A 75 -1.81 -3.58 -3.63
CA GLY A 75 -2.21 -4.17 -4.91
C GLY A 75 -2.77 -3.11 -5.88
N MET A 76 -2.09 -2.91 -7.02
CA MET A 76 -2.53 -1.93 -8.02
C MET A 76 -3.94 -2.21 -8.58
N LEU A 77 -4.39 -3.46 -8.51
CA LEU A 77 -5.68 -3.88 -9.03
C LEU A 77 -6.87 -3.58 -8.09
N TYR A 78 -6.61 -3.32 -6.80
CA TYR A 78 -7.69 -3.12 -5.81
C TYR A 78 -8.26 -1.71 -5.79
N ARG A 79 -7.51 -0.72 -6.32
CA ARG A 79 -7.90 0.70 -6.33
C ARG A 79 -7.43 1.40 -7.59
N HIS A 80 -8.23 2.35 -8.06
CA HIS A 80 -7.76 3.23 -9.14
C HIS A 80 -6.52 4.01 -8.67
N PRO A 81 -5.42 4.09 -9.47
CA PRO A 81 -4.17 4.71 -9.04
C PRO A 81 -4.31 6.18 -8.65
N ALA A 82 -5.24 6.93 -9.26
CA ALA A 82 -5.50 8.30 -8.87
C ALA A 82 -6.12 8.41 -7.48
N VAL A 83 -7.00 7.47 -7.11
CA VAL A 83 -7.56 7.40 -5.75
C VAL A 83 -6.47 7.03 -4.75
N LEU A 84 -5.61 6.07 -5.10
CA LEU A 84 -4.49 5.66 -4.27
C LEU A 84 -3.50 6.82 -4.03
N ALA A 85 -3.20 7.64 -5.05
CA ALA A 85 -2.36 8.82 -4.89
C ALA A 85 -2.96 9.83 -3.88
N ASN A 86 -4.28 10.04 -3.92
CA ASN A 86 -4.96 10.92 -2.97
C ASN A 86 -4.97 10.34 -1.55
N MET A 87 -5.21 9.03 -1.40
CA MET A 87 -5.11 8.33 -0.11
C MET A 87 -3.70 8.47 0.47
N ALA A 88 -2.66 8.26 -0.35
CA ALA A 88 -1.27 8.37 0.06
C ALA A 88 -0.93 9.80 0.53
N SER A 89 -1.29 10.84 -0.23
CA SER A 89 -1.09 12.23 0.19
C SER A 89 -1.80 12.55 1.51
N THR A 90 -3.04 12.07 1.66
CA THR A 90 -3.84 12.29 2.88
C THR A 90 -3.18 11.63 4.09
N LEU A 91 -2.78 10.36 3.95
CA LEU A 91 -2.15 9.62 5.04
C LEU A 91 -0.76 10.18 5.36
N ASP A 92 -0.02 10.64 4.37
CA ASP A 92 1.27 11.28 4.58
C ASP A 92 1.13 12.57 5.42
N ILE A 93 0.12 13.40 5.12
CA ILE A 93 -0.19 14.60 5.92
C ILE A 93 -0.61 14.22 7.34
N THR A 94 -1.58 13.33 7.48
CA THR A 94 -2.16 13.00 8.80
C THR A 94 -1.20 12.25 9.70
N SER A 95 -0.23 11.55 9.13
CA SER A 95 0.85 10.90 9.88
C SER A 95 2.08 11.79 10.12
N GLY A 96 2.10 13.05 9.62
CA GLY A 96 3.25 13.93 9.77
C GLY A 96 4.48 13.49 8.96
N GLY A 97 4.27 12.94 7.75
CA GLY A 97 5.35 12.51 6.86
C GLY A 97 5.92 11.12 7.17
N ARG A 98 5.11 10.23 7.75
CA ARG A 98 5.54 8.88 8.14
C ARG A 98 5.07 7.77 7.21
N LEU A 99 4.39 8.09 6.10
CA LEU A 99 3.97 7.08 5.14
C LEU A 99 5.17 6.52 4.35
N GLU A 100 5.16 5.21 4.18
CA GLU A 100 5.96 4.45 3.22
C GLU A 100 5.04 3.85 2.17
N LEU A 101 5.26 4.15 0.89
CA LEU A 101 4.40 3.71 -0.20
C LEU A 101 4.99 2.50 -0.92
N GLY A 102 4.47 1.31 -0.61
CA GLY A 102 4.80 0.06 -1.28
C GLY A 102 3.74 -0.31 -2.32
N LEU A 103 4.14 -0.65 -3.55
CA LEU A 103 3.24 -0.95 -4.66
C LEU A 103 3.57 -2.29 -5.32
N GLY A 104 2.55 -3.04 -5.71
CA GLY A 104 2.65 -4.33 -6.38
C GLY A 104 1.57 -4.56 -7.44
N ALA A 105 1.84 -5.47 -8.38
CA ALA A 105 0.93 -5.75 -9.48
C ALA A 105 -0.27 -6.65 -9.13
N GLY A 106 -0.27 -7.25 -7.93
CA GLY A 106 -1.29 -8.20 -7.50
C GLY A 106 -1.02 -9.64 -7.97
N TRP A 107 -1.56 -10.62 -7.23
CA TRP A 107 -1.25 -12.04 -7.50
C TRP A 107 -2.29 -13.05 -6.99
N PHE A 108 -3.13 -12.72 -6.03
CA PHE A 108 -3.96 -13.68 -5.31
C PHE A 108 -5.27 -13.94 -6.06
N ASP A 109 -5.29 -14.99 -6.89
CA ASP A 109 -6.40 -15.34 -7.77
C ASP A 109 -7.70 -15.60 -6.98
N GLU A 110 -7.64 -16.41 -5.92
CA GLU A 110 -8.81 -16.80 -5.12
C GLU A 110 -9.54 -15.59 -4.52
N GLU A 111 -8.78 -14.63 -3.99
CA GLU A 111 -9.32 -13.40 -3.44
C GLU A 111 -9.96 -12.52 -4.52
N CYS A 112 -9.26 -12.37 -5.65
CA CYS A 112 -9.76 -11.60 -6.77
C CYS A 112 -11.05 -12.17 -7.33
N GLU A 113 -11.12 -13.49 -7.52
CA GLU A 113 -12.32 -14.19 -8.01
C GLU A 113 -13.49 -14.00 -7.03
N ALA A 114 -13.26 -14.20 -5.73
CA ALA A 114 -14.31 -14.09 -4.72
C ALA A 114 -14.87 -12.66 -4.59
N TYR A 115 -14.02 -11.64 -4.75
CA TYR A 115 -14.42 -10.24 -4.68
C TYR A 115 -14.87 -9.65 -6.03
N GLY A 116 -14.87 -10.45 -7.11
CA GLY A 116 -15.22 -9.98 -8.46
C GLY A 116 -14.21 -8.95 -9.01
N ILE A 117 -12.96 -9.02 -8.57
CA ILE A 117 -11.87 -8.15 -9.03
C ILE A 117 -11.18 -8.84 -10.22
N ASP A 118 -11.15 -8.16 -11.35
CA ASP A 118 -10.46 -8.68 -12.54
C ASP A 118 -8.94 -8.67 -12.35
N LEU A 119 -8.37 -9.83 -12.07
CA LEU A 119 -6.92 -9.99 -11.98
C LEU A 119 -6.25 -9.81 -13.35
N GLY A 120 -6.90 -10.23 -14.42
CA GLY A 120 -6.38 -10.19 -15.78
C GLY A 120 -5.21 -11.14 -16.04
N THR A 121 -4.66 -11.06 -17.23
CA THR A 121 -3.44 -11.80 -17.61
C THR A 121 -2.21 -11.19 -16.92
N MET A 122 -1.06 -11.88 -17.01
CA MET A 122 0.20 -11.31 -16.54
C MET A 122 0.54 -10.01 -17.28
N GLU A 123 0.28 -9.95 -18.59
CA GLU A 123 0.49 -8.74 -19.39
C GLU A 123 -0.40 -7.59 -18.89
N ASP A 124 -1.69 -7.85 -18.61
CA ASP A 124 -2.61 -6.84 -18.08
C ASP A 124 -2.19 -6.36 -16.70
N ARG A 125 -1.76 -7.26 -15.81
CA ARG A 125 -1.26 -6.89 -14.48
C ARG A 125 -0.05 -5.99 -14.53
N PHE A 126 0.95 -6.35 -15.34
CA PHE A 126 2.15 -5.52 -15.50
C PHE A 126 1.86 -4.22 -16.23
N GLY A 127 0.96 -4.22 -17.21
CA GLY A 127 0.50 -3.01 -17.88
C GLY A 127 -0.19 -2.05 -16.91
N ARG A 128 -1.17 -2.53 -16.13
CA ARG A 128 -1.84 -1.73 -15.08
C ARG A 128 -0.83 -1.22 -14.05
N PHE A 129 0.14 -2.04 -13.68
CA PHE A 129 1.16 -1.65 -12.72
C PHE A 129 2.06 -0.54 -13.25
N ALA A 130 2.59 -0.68 -14.45
CA ALA A 130 3.45 0.32 -15.09
C ALA A 130 2.72 1.67 -15.27
N GLU A 131 1.54 1.65 -15.89
CA GLU A 131 0.72 2.85 -16.06
C GLU A 131 0.29 3.46 -14.71
N GLY A 132 -0.06 2.62 -13.73
CA GLY A 132 -0.42 3.05 -12.39
C GLY A 132 0.71 3.76 -11.66
N LEU A 133 1.97 3.33 -11.84
CA LEU A 133 3.15 4.03 -11.30
C LEU A 133 3.28 5.44 -11.89
N GLU A 134 3.10 5.59 -13.22
CA GLU A 134 3.16 6.89 -13.88
C GLU A 134 2.05 7.83 -13.42
N VAL A 135 0.81 7.31 -13.28
CA VAL A 135 -0.34 8.07 -12.77
C VAL A 135 -0.10 8.53 -11.33
N ILE A 136 0.35 7.64 -10.45
CA ILE A 136 0.62 7.97 -9.04
C ILE A 136 1.74 9.00 -8.95
N HIS A 137 2.85 8.78 -9.65
CA HIS A 137 3.97 9.72 -9.66
C HIS A 137 3.54 11.11 -10.16
N GLY A 138 2.82 11.19 -11.28
CA GLY A 138 2.31 12.45 -11.81
C GLY A 138 1.44 13.20 -10.81
N LEU A 139 0.50 12.48 -10.15
CA LEU A 139 -0.40 13.09 -9.17
C LEU A 139 0.29 13.48 -7.85
N LEU A 140 1.33 12.78 -7.44
CA LEU A 140 2.08 13.13 -6.23
C LEU A 140 3.01 14.33 -6.46
N THR A 141 3.60 14.47 -7.64
CA THR A 141 4.63 15.48 -7.93
C THR A 141 4.12 16.67 -8.75
N GLY A 142 3.22 16.43 -9.70
CA GLY A 142 2.72 17.45 -10.64
C GLY A 142 1.60 18.31 -10.05
N GLU A 143 1.47 19.54 -10.51
CA GLU A 143 0.32 20.40 -10.19
C GLU A 143 -0.96 19.85 -10.83
N ARG A 144 -0.86 19.42 -12.09
CA ARG A 144 -1.91 18.77 -12.87
C ARG A 144 -1.34 17.59 -13.63
N THR A 145 -2.15 16.55 -13.81
CA THR A 145 -1.73 15.32 -14.46
C THR A 145 -2.76 14.93 -15.52
N SER A 146 -2.30 14.77 -16.75
CA SER A 146 -3.04 14.09 -17.80
C SER A 146 -2.28 12.85 -18.21
N PHE A 147 -2.99 11.76 -18.41
CA PHE A 147 -2.41 10.48 -18.80
C PHE A 147 -3.36 9.74 -19.73
N GLU A 148 -2.85 9.17 -20.81
CA GLU A 148 -3.63 8.36 -21.75
C GLU A 148 -2.88 7.05 -22.02
N GLY A 149 -3.33 5.98 -21.38
CA GLY A 149 -2.79 4.63 -21.50
C GLY A 149 -3.84 3.63 -21.95
N ARG A 150 -3.48 2.36 -21.96
CA ARG A 150 -4.37 1.24 -22.25
C ARG A 150 -5.35 0.97 -21.11
N HIS A 151 -4.90 1.15 -19.87
CA HIS A 151 -5.63 0.77 -18.67
C HIS A 151 -6.19 1.98 -17.90
N TYR A 152 -5.52 3.12 -17.96
CA TYR A 152 -5.94 4.33 -17.25
C TYR A 152 -5.97 5.54 -18.17
N ARG A 153 -6.90 6.45 -17.86
CA ARG A 153 -6.99 7.74 -18.53
C ARG A 153 -7.31 8.81 -17.50
N LEU A 154 -6.52 9.88 -17.49
CA LEU A 154 -6.73 11.07 -16.69
C LEU A 154 -6.72 12.30 -17.59
N GLU A 155 -7.56 13.27 -17.26
CA GLU A 155 -7.61 14.55 -17.95
C GLU A 155 -7.56 15.67 -16.91
N ASP A 156 -6.45 16.42 -16.93
CA ASP A 156 -6.24 17.60 -16.07
C ASP A 156 -6.50 17.35 -14.56
N ALA A 157 -6.20 16.14 -14.10
CA ALA A 157 -6.47 15.72 -12.72
C ALA A 157 -5.52 16.41 -11.73
N MET A 158 -6.05 16.78 -10.58
CA MET A 158 -5.30 17.38 -9.47
C MET A 158 -5.34 16.48 -8.25
N ASN A 159 -4.22 16.46 -7.53
CA ASN A 159 -4.13 15.82 -6.21
C ASN A 159 -3.65 16.87 -5.20
N ASN A 160 -4.57 17.50 -4.49
CA ASN A 160 -4.31 18.51 -3.47
C ASN A 160 -5.09 18.19 -2.19
N PRO A 161 -4.47 18.42 -1.00
CA PRO A 161 -3.10 18.89 -0.79
C PRO A 161 -2.04 17.83 -1.09
N LYS A 162 -0.78 18.25 -1.32
CA LYS A 162 0.38 17.36 -1.41
C LYS A 162 0.84 16.96 -0.01
N GLY A 163 1.38 15.76 0.13
CA GLY A 163 2.03 15.32 1.37
C GLY A 163 3.30 16.13 1.69
N PRO A 164 3.75 16.13 2.95
CA PRO A 164 4.96 16.81 3.36
C PRO A 164 6.25 16.16 2.85
N GLN A 165 6.17 14.93 2.39
CA GLN A 165 7.28 14.22 1.77
C GLN A 165 7.23 14.41 0.25
N ASP A 166 8.40 14.54 -0.38
CA ASP A 166 8.53 14.22 -1.80
C ASP A 166 8.46 12.69 -1.92
N LEU A 167 7.21 12.15 -1.92
CA LEU A 167 6.98 10.72 -2.03
C LEU A 167 7.54 10.23 -3.38
N SER A 168 8.81 9.85 -3.40
CA SER A 168 9.33 8.97 -4.41
C SER A 168 8.82 7.55 -4.12
N LEU A 169 8.54 6.78 -5.16
CA LEU A 169 8.06 5.40 -5.02
C LEU A 169 9.15 4.56 -4.33
N ILE A 170 8.96 4.23 -3.05
CA ILE A 170 10.02 3.69 -2.20
C ILE A 170 10.17 2.18 -2.35
N HIS A 171 9.08 1.45 -2.65
CA HIS A 171 9.09 0.01 -2.80
C HIS A 171 8.28 -0.44 -4.00
N ILE A 172 8.96 -0.99 -5.01
CA ILE A 172 8.32 -1.63 -6.16
C ILE A 172 8.48 -3.13 -6.01
N SER A 173 7.37 -3.87 -5.88
CA SER A 173 7.38 -5.33 -5.87
C SER A 173 6.73 -5.87 -7.14
N ALA A 174 7.53 -6.52 -7.98
CA ALA A 174 7.00 -7.27 -9.11
C ALA A 174 6.69 -8.71 -8.68
N PRO A 175 5.53 -9.30 -9.02
CA PRO A 175 5.20 -10.67 -8.68
C PRO A 175 6.03 -11.63 -9.56
N THR A 176 7.11 -12.18 -9.03
CA THR A 176 7.92 -13.19 -9.73
C THR A 176 7.68 -14.62 -9.22
N SER A 177 6.81 -14.83 -8.25
CA SER A 177 6.30 -16.13 -7.78
C SER A 177 5.59 -15.94 -6.42
N ARG A 178 5.18 -17.04 -5.74
CA ARG A 178 4.63 -17.06 -4.37
C ARG A 178 5.50 -16.38 -3.29
N TYR A 179 6.62 -15.78 -3.69
CA TYR A 179 7.52 -15.03 -2.82
C TYR A 179 7.77 -13.67 -3.45
N ALA A 180 7.17 -12.64 -2.88
CA ALA A 180 7.44 -11.27 -3.27
C ALA A 180 8.90 -10.92 -2.95
N ILE A 181 9.69 -10.60 -3.97
CA ILE A 181 11.01 -10.00 -3.78
C ILE A 181 10.80 -8.49 -3.83
N SER A 182 10.88 -7.82 -2.68
CA SER A 182 10.89 -6.36 -2.61
C SER A 182 12.31 -5.87 -2.83
N TYR A 183 12.49 -4.97 -3.77
CA TYR A 183 13.72 -4.19 -3.91
C TYR A 183 13.46 -2.78 -3.38
N ALA A 184 14.25 -2.38 -2.37
CA ALA A 184 14.39 -0.98 -2.01
C ALA A 184 15.37 -0.33 -3.02
N VAL A 185 14.98 0.79 -3.60
CA VAL A 185 15.87 1.66 -4.39
C VAL A 185 16.21 2.89 -3.57
#